data_248578302408c3a8db0c449c6ff68448
#
_entry.id   248578302408c3a8db0c449c6ff68448
#
_cell.length_a   1.000
_cell.length_b   1.000
_cell.length_c   1.000
_cell.angle_alpha   90.00
_cell.angle_beta   90.00
_cell.angle_gamma   90.00
#
_symmetry.space_group_name_H-M   'P 1'
#
loop_
_entity.id
_entity.type
_entity.pdbx_description
1 polymer ?
#
loop_
_entity_poly.entity_id
_entity_poly.type
_entity_poly.pdbx_seq_one_letter_code
_entity_poly.pdbx_strand_id
1 'polypeptide(L)'
;MKLKIYLNYLIKPVASGLLLAAIIIYSPSIFKNLSDESIYLPKLVSYSEAVKKAAPSVVNIYSQQYIESSVGNKQQLQPTGLGSGIILDAQGYILTNYHVISKADQILIALQDGRLFTASIVGSDKITDLAVLHIEAKNLPVMPQNPNYNPEIGDLVLAIGNPYNLGQTVTKGIISATGRSGMSSTGRQDFIQTDAGIHEGNSGGALVNSRGELVGINTSEFYSGNHELTYGISFAIPYQLVKHVMRSIIEDGRVIRGSLGIEAENLDPLLARLWGLEAKNSIVVKKITAGGPAQRAGMHKNDLILKINGEDAVNLIMAMDKITNIKPGSNAKITILRQGKEKVLNVMIGEFQR
;
A
#
# COMPACT_ATOMS: atom_id res chain seq x y z
N MET A 1 17.39 -37.24 87.57
CA MET A 1 16.09 -36.82 86.97
C MET A 1 16.17 -35.56 86.08
N LYS A 2 17.04 -34.62 86.31
CA LYS A 2 17.18 -33.34 85.54
C LYS A 2 17.76 -33.51 84.14
N LEU A 3 18.60 -34.47 83.87
CA LEU A 3 19.28 -34.66 82.55
C LEU A 3 18.32 -35.13 81.42
N LYS A 4 17.32 -35.94 81.80
CA LYS A 4 16.30 -36.40 80.82
C LYS A 4 15.36 -35.26 80.30
N ILE A 5 15.16 -34.26 81.16
CA ILE A 5 14.26 -33.13 80.77
C ILE A 5 14.99 -32.19 79.77
N TYR A 6 16.26 -31.92 79.97
CA TYR A 6 17.07 -31.12 79.07
C TYR A 6 17.32 -31.80 77.73
N LEU A 7 17.46 -33.10 77.72
CA LEU A 7 17.58 -33.88 76.49
C LEU A 7 16.35 -33.83 75.62
N ASN A 8 15.17 -33.88 76.21
CA ASN A 8 13.91 -33.74 75.47
C ASN A 8 13.64 -32.32 74.91
N TYR A 9 14.17 -31.30 75.59
CA TYR A 9 14.07 -29.92 75.13
C TYR A 9 14.97 -29.64 73.93
N LEU A 10 16.11 -30.36 73.78
CA LEU A 10 17.03 -30.22 72.64
C LEU A 10 16.69 -31.13 71.45
N ILE A 11 16.16 -32.33 71.72
CA ILE A 11 15.84 -33.28 70.63
C ILE A 11 14.74 -32.77 69.71
N LYS A 12 13.71 -32.13 70.25
CA LYS A 12 12.59 -31.62 69.39
C LYS A 12 13.00 -30.54 68.38
N PRO A 13 13.70 -29.45 68.78
CA PRO A 13 14.12 -28.44 67.82
C PRO A 13 15.19 -28.97 66.86
N VAL A 14 16.08 -29.87 67.29
CA VAL A 14 17.07 -30.49 66.42
C VAL A 14 16.41 -31.41 65.40
N ALA A 15 15.45 -32.24 65.81
CA ALA A 15 14.72 -33.10 64.91
C ALA A 15 13.84 -32.30 63.89
N SER A 16 13.19 -31.21 64.34
CA SER A 16 12.46 -30.34 63.41
C SER A 16 13.37 -29.58 62.43
N GLY A 17 14.54 -29.16 62.87
CA GLY A 17 15.55 -28.53 61.99
C GLY A 17 16.10 -29.49 60.93
N LEU A 18 16.39 -30.74 61.32
CA LEU A 18 16.84 -31.80 60.42
C LEU A 18 15.73 -32.18 59.41
N LEU A 19 14.48 -32.20 59.85
CA LEU A 19 13.36 -32.48 58.98
C LEU A 19 13.13 -31.36 57.93
N LEU A 20 13.23 -30.11 58.35
CA LEU A 20 13.21 -28.94 57.45
C LEU A 20 14.37 -28.94 56.46
N ALA A 21 15.58 -29.25 56.91
CA ALA A 21 16.76 -29.38 56.06
C ALA A 21 16.61 -30.54 55.05
N ALA A 22 16.04 -31.69 55.49
CA ALA A 22 15.74 -32.80 54.59
C ALA A 22 14.69 -32.43 53.54
N ILE A 23 13.64 -31.70 53.89
CA ILE A 23 12.62 -31.22 52.96
C ILE A 23 13.25 -30.27 51.93
N ILE A 24 14.13 -29.37 52.35
CA ILE A 24 14.86 -28.43 51.45
C ILE A 24 15.79 -29.17 50.50
N ILE A 25 16.52 -30.18 51.00
CA ILE A 25 17.52 -30.92 50.21
C ILE A 25 16.86 -31.95 49.26
N TYR A 26 15.79 -32.63 49.67
CA TYR A 26 15.16 -33.70 48.90
C TYR A 26 13.92 -33.27 48.08
N SER A 27 13.47 -32.04 48.23
CA SER A 27 12.37 -31.49 47.38
C SER A 27 12.83 -30.30 46.57
N PRO A 28 13.77 -30.46 45.61
CA PRO A 28 14.20 -29.35 44.74
C PRO A 28 13.06 -28.78 43.90
N SER A 29 11.99 -29.56 43.70
CA SER A 29 10.78 -29.12 42.98
C SER A 29 9.96 -28.03 43.71
N ILE A 30 10.02 -27.96 45.05
CA ILE A 30 9.33 -26.89 45.81
C ILE A 30 10.06 -25.55 45.64
N PHE A 31 11.41 -25.57 45.60
CA PHE A 31 12.21 -24.35 45.40
C PHE A 31 12.26 -23.93 43.89
N LYS A 32 12.17 -24.88 42.97
CA LYS A 32 12.13 -24.58 41.54
C LYS A 32 10.89 -23.80 41.11
N ASN A 33 9.75 -24.05 41.76
CA ASN A 33 8.52 -23.29 41.54
C ASN A 33 8.51 -21.90 42.20
N LEU A 34 9.39 -21.66 43.21
CA LEU A 34 9.53 -20.34 43.83
C LEU A 34 10.60 -19.46 43.15
N SER A 35 11.50 -20.07 42.38
CA SER A 35 12.49 -19.34 41.59
C SER A 35 12.07 -19.12 40.12
N ASP A 36 11.03 -19.81 39.67
CA ASP A 36 10.40 -19.61 38.32
C ASP A 36 9.22 -18.62 38.31
N GLU A 37 9.01 -17.81 39.36
CA GLU A 37 8.48 -16.49 39.15
C GLU A 37 9.57 -15.68 38.40
N SER A 38 9.79 -16.03 37.13
CA SER A 38 10.37 -15.09 36.17
C SER A 38 9.57 -13.81 36.37
N ILE A 39 10.20 -12.78 36.94
CA ILE A 39 9.68 -11.41 36.90
C ILE A 39 9.27 -11.23 35.45
N TYR A 40 7.97 -11.29 35.19
CA TYR A 40 7.38 -10.97 33.89
C TYR A 40 7.65 -9.48 33.68
N LEU A 41 8.87 -9.15 33.33
CA LEU A 41 9.17 -7.85 32.74
C LEU A 41 8.31 -7.82 31.48
N PRO A 42 7.34 -6.90 31.38
CA PRO A 42 6.52 -6.82 30.20
C PRO A 42 7.48 -6.69 29.04
N LYS A 43 7.40 -7.66 28.09
CA LYS A 43 8.25 -7.65 26.90
C LYS A 43 8.04 -6.30 26.25
N LEU A 44 9.07 -5.48 26.19
CA LEU A 44 8.99 -4.16 25.55
C LEU A 44 8.32 -4.33 24.19
N VAL A 45 7.20 -3.64 23.99
CA VAL A 45 6.55 -3.61 22.69
C VAL A 45 7.47 -2.87 21.75
N SER A 46 8.14 -3.61 20.89
CA SER A 46 9.11 -3.08 19.93
C SER A 46 8.80 -3.62 18.52
N TYR A 47 8.89 -2.75 17.55
CA TYR A 47 8.74 -3.09 16.14
C TYR A 47 10.09 -3.26 15.43
N SER A 48 11.19 -3.30 16.19
CA SER A 48 12.54 -3.43 15.65
C SER A 48 12.71 -4.65 14.75
N GLU A 49 12.05 -5.77 15.04
CA GLU A 49 12.11 -6.97 14.21
C GLU A 49 11.41 -6.77 12.86
N ALA A 50 10.26 -6.07 12.83
CA ALA A 50 9.59 -5.70 11.58
C ALA A 50 10.47 -4.78 10.73
N VAL A 51 11.08 -3.77 11.37
CA VAL A 51 12.00 -2.84 10.71
C VAL A 51 13.23 -3.57 10.17
N LYS A 52 13.89 -4.42 10.94
CA LYS A 52 15.06 -5.20 10.50
C LYS A 52 14.78 -6.05 9.27
N LYS A 53 13.55 -6.57 9.14
CA LYS A 53 13.14 -7.37 7.98
C LYS A 53 12.86 -6.51 6.74
N ALA A 54 12.17 -5.39 6.90
CA ALA A 54 11.68 -4.59 5.80
C ALA A 54 12.64 -3.49 5.35
N ALA A 55 13.31 -2.81 6.29
CA ALA A 55 14.13 -1.64 6.02
C ALA A 55 15.27 -1.87 5.00
N PRO A 56 15.98 -3.01 4.98
CA PRO A 56 17.02 -3.25 3.99
C PRO A 56 16.54 -3.22 2.54
N SER A 57 15.26 -3.57 2.29
CA SER A 57 14.67 -3.59 0.95
C SER A 57 14.11 -2.23 0.50
N VAL A 58 14.13 -1.21 1.36
CA VAL A 58 13.78 0.16 0.98
C VAL A 58 15.04 0.90 0.56
N VAL A 59 15.04 1.42 -0.67
CA VAL A 59 16.18 2.11 -1.30
C VAL A 59 15.91 3.61 -1.45
N ASN A 60 16.98 4.38 -1.59
CA ASN A 60 16.88 5.79 -1.94
C ASN A 60 16.92 5.95 -3.46
N ILE A 61 16.10 6.83 -3.99
CA ILE A 61 16.03 7.17 -5.42
C ILE A 61 16.43 8.62 -5.60
N TYR A 62 17.44 8.84 -6.41
CA TYR A 62 17.89 10.16 -6.82
C TYR A 62 17.58 10.35 -8.31
N SER A 63 16.62 11.22 -8.58
CA SER A 63 16.28 11.63 -9.94
C SER A 63 17.14 12.80 -10.35
N GLN A 64 17.77 12.72 -11.51
CA GLN A 64 18.68 13.75 -12.04
C GLN A 64 18.24 14.16 -13.44
N GLN A 65 18.40 15.43 -13.79
CA GLN A 65 18.08 15.98 -15.09
C GLN A 65 19.27 16.74 -15.68
N TYR A 66 19.43 16.66 -17.01
CA TYR A 66 20.41 17.47 -17.72
C TYR A 66 19.91 18.90 -17.83
N ILE A 67 20.61 19.82 -17.19
CA ILE A 67 20.33 21.27 -17.27
C ILE A 67 21.47 21.93 -18.04
N GLU A 68 21.13 22.82 -19.00
CA GLU A 68 22.10 23.63 -19.70
C GLU A 68 22.75 24.61 -18.71
N SER A 69 24.08 24.52 -18.57
CA SER A 69 24.83 25.47 -17.78
C SER A 69 24.87 26.83 -18.50
N SER A 70 24.48 27.88 -17.79
CA SER A 70 24.59 29.26 -18.30
C SER A 70 26.03 29.70 -18.63
N VAL A 71 27.02 28.89 -18.28
CA VAL A 71 28.44 29.14 -18.57
C VAL A 71 29.00 27.99 -19.42
N GLY A 72 29.14 28.21 -20.72
CA GLY A 72 29.95 27.36 -21.61
C GLY A 72 29.24 26.20 -22.31
N ASN A 73 27.92 26.22 -22.56
CA ASN A 73 27.17 25.21 -23.35
C ASN A 73 27.43 23.75 -22.93
N LYS A 74 27.70 23.49 -21.64
CA LYS A 74 27.88 22.15 -21.12
C LYS A 74 26.60 21.71 -20.39
N GLN A 75 26.07 20.59 -20.80
CA GLN A 75 24.98 19.92 -20.02
C GLN A 75 25.59 19.36 -18.74
N GLN A 76 24.94 19.65 -17.61
CA GLN A 76 25.33 19.15 -16.31
C GLN A 76 24.14 18.45 -15.66
N LEU A 77 24.35 17.25 -15.12
CA LEU A 77 23.35 16.54 -14.34
C LEU A 77 23.12 17.26 -13.00
N GLN A 78 21.89 17.63 -12.72
CA GLN A 78 21.48 18.21 -11.45
C GLN A 78 20.39 17.35 -10.80
N PRO A 79 20.41 17.17 -9.47
CA PRO A 79 19.34 16.51 -8.77
C PRO A 79 18.02 17.28 -8.93
N THR A 80 16.96 16.60 -9.34
CA THR A 80 15.62 17.18 -9.56
C THR A 80 14.56 16.57 -8.67
N GLY A 81 14.85 15.42 -8.06
CA GLY A 81 13.93 14.74 -7.18
C GLY A 81 14.62 13.76 -6.25
N LEU A 82 14.01 13.60 -5.11
CA LEU A 82 14.38 12.61 -4.09
C LEU A 82 13.15 11.79 -3.73
N GLY A 83 13.31 10.50 -3.63
CA GLY A 83 12.27 9.60 -3.18
C GLY A 83 12.84 8.30 -2.65
N SER A 84 11.95 7.38 -2.40
CA SER A 84 12.25 6.03 -1.97
C SER A 84 11.77 5.02 -2.99
N GLY A 85 12.27 3.79 -2.90
CA GLY A 85 11.80 2.66 -3.68
C GLY A 85 11.84 1.38 -2.87
N ILE A 86 11.25 0.32 -3.39
CA ILE A 86 11.15 -0.98 -2.74
C ILE A 86 11.66 -2.05 -3.68
N ILE A 87 12.66 -2.83 -3.25
CA ILE A 87 13.12 -4.02 -3.97
C ILE A 87 12.08 -5.12 -3.79
N LEU A 88 11.40 -5.50 -4.87
CA LEU A 88 10.28 -6.45 -4.83
C LEU A 88 10.70 -7.90 -5.06
N ASP A 89 11.80 -8.11 -5.78
CA ASP A 89 12.32 -9.44 -6.07
C ASP A 89 13.85 -9.46 -6.21
N ALA A 90 14.39 -10.67 -6.29
CA ALA A 90 15.82 -10.90 -6.45
C ALA A 90 16.34 -10.62 -7.88
N GLN A 91 15.45 -10.34 -8.84
CA GLN A 91 15.77 -10.04 -10.22
C GLN A 91 16.16 -8.57 -10.41
N GLY A 92 15.88 -7.73 -9.39
CA GLY A 92 16.27 -6.33 -9.40
C GLY A 92 15.15 -5.36 -9.77
N TYR A 93 13.90 -5.81 -9.78
CA TYR A 93 12.76 -4.91 -9.96
C TYR A 93 12.52 -4.09 -8.71
N ILE A 94 12.47 -2.77 -8.90
CA ILE A 94 12.25 -1.78 -7.84
C ILE A 94 10.97 -1.02 -8.16
N LEU A 95 10.08 -0.95 -7.19
CA LEU A 95 8.86 -0.18 -7.27
C LEU A 95 9.05 1.18 -6.62
N THR A 96 8.47 2.21 -7.23
CA THR A 96 8.42 3.58 -6.71
C THR A 96 7.19 4.32 -7.22
N ASN A 97 7.00 5.57 -6.82
CA ASN A 97 5.98 6.43 -7.41
C ASN A 97 6.45 7.02 -8.76
N TYR A 98 5.48 7.20 -9.67
CA TYR A 98 5.73 7.83 -10.96
C TYR A 98 6.25 9.27 -10.80
N HIS A 99 5.64 10.07 -9.90
CA HIS A 99 6.06 11.46 -9.69
C HIS A 99 7.51 11.59 -9.24
N VAL A 100 8.08 10.59 -8.54
CA VAL A 100 9.49 10.57 -8.13
C VAL A 100 10.45 10.56 -9.33
N ILE A 101 10.04 9.91 -10.43
CA ILE A 101 10.91 9.70 -11.60
C ILE A 101 10.49 10.49 -12.85
N SER A 102 9.33 11.15 -12.81
CA SER A 102 8.68 11.71 -14.01
C SER A 102 9.48 12.76 -14.77
N LYS A 103 10.47 13.38 -14.15
CA LYS A 103 11.33 14.40 -14.72
C LYS A 103 12.81 13.97 -14.81
N ALA A 104 13.09 12.69 -14.59
CA ALA A 104 14.45 12.19 -14.54
C ALA A 104 14.97 11.81 -15.92
N ASP A 105 16.15 12.31 -16.29
CA ASP A 105 16.95 11.80 -17.41
C ASP A 105 17.86 10.65 -16.95
N GLN A 106 18.26 10.67 -15.68
CA GLN A 106 19.02 9.59 -15.03
C GLN A 106 18.48 9.31 -13.64
N ILE A 107 18.43 8.03 -13.28
CA ILE A 107 17.96 7.56 -11.98
C ILE A 107 19.07 6.77 -11.30
N LEU A 108 19.48 7.21 -10.11
CA LEU A 108 20.42 6.49 -9.25
C LEU A 108 19.69 5.88 -8.08
N ILE A 109 20.01 4.64 -7.79
CA ILE A 109 19.49 3.86 -6.66
C ILE A 109 20.62 3.65 -5.67
N ALA A 110 20.41 4.07 -4.42
CA ALA A 110 21.30 3.77 -3.31
C ALA A 110 20.67 2.77 -2.36
N LEU A 111 21.31 1.62 -2.18
CA LEU A 111 20.92 0.59 -1.22
C LEU A 111 21.40 0.98 0.18
N GLN A 112 20.77 0.38 1.20
CA GLN A 112 21.13 0.64 2.61
C GLN A 112 22.52 0.13 2.99
N ASP A 113 23.09 -0.80 2.22
CA ASP A 113 24.45 -1.32 2.39
C ASP A 113 25.54 -0.45 1.69
N GLY A 114 25.15 0.68 1.09
CA GLY A 114 26.03 1.64 0.43
C GLY A 114 26.29 1.37 -1.04
N ARG A 115 25.74 0.29 -1.62
CA ARG A 115 25.84 0.04 -3.07
C ARG A 115 25.02 1.06 -3.86
N LEU A 116 25.58 1.51 -4.99
CA LEU A 116 24.96 2.46 -5.92
C LEU A 116 24.78 1.83 -7.29
N PHE A 117 23.62 2.04 -7.90
CA PHE A 117 23.28 1.52 -9.22
C PHE A 117 22.58 2.60 -10.06
N THR A 118 22.81 2.60 -11.37
CA THR A 118 21.97 3.30 -12.32
C THR A 118 20.79 2.39 -12.67
N ALA A 119 19.57 2.91 -12.57
CA ALA A 119 18.37 2.15 -12.88
C ALA A 119 17.86 2.48 -14.29
N SER A 120 17.30 1.47 -14.96
CA SER A 120 16.48 1.64 -16.15
C SER A 120 14.99 1.66 -15.78
N ILE A 121 14.18 2.42 -16.53
CA ILE A 121 12.74 2.44 -16.39
C ILE A 121 12.16 1.27 -17.17
N VAL A 122 11.47 0.32 -16.51
CA VAL A 122 10.75 -0.78 -17.15
C VAL A 122 9.42 -0.26 -17.70
N GLY A 123 8.74 0.57 -16.93
CA GLY A 123 7.51 1.22 -17.32
C GLY A 123 6.89 2.00 -16.15
N SER A 124 5.84 2.73 -16.46
CA SER A 124 5.15 3.54 -15.45
C SER A 124 3.66 3.67 -15.75
N ASP A 125 2.90 3.97 -14.71
CA ASP A 125 1.49 4.25 -14.78
C ASP A 125 1.14 5.53 -14.02
N LYS A 126 0.92 6.59 -14.78
CA LYS A 126 0.58 7.91 -14.23
C LYS A 126 -0.76 7.92 -13.48
N ILE A 127 -1.70 7.00 -13.83
CA ILE A 127 -3.02 6.96 -13.21
C ILE A 127 -2.93 6.48 -11.77
N THR A 128 -2.10 5.48 -11.51
CA THR A 128 -1.89 4.94 -10.15
C THR A 128 -0.66 5.54 -9.46
N ASP A 129 0.02 6.48 -10.11
CA ASP A 129 1.27 7.07 -9.61
C ASP A 129 2.32 6.01 -9.26
N LEU A 130 2.45 4.94 -10.08
CA LEU A 130 3.42 3.87 -9.90
C LEU A 130 4.43 3.81 -11.04
N ALA A 131 5.64 3.40 -10.73
CA ALA A 131 6.68 3.11 -11.70
C ALA A 131 7.52 1.91 -11.27
N VAL A 132 7.96 1.12 -12.25
CA VAL A 132 8.86 -0.02 -12.06
C VAL A 132 10.19 0.31 -12.69
N LEU A 133 11.23 0.21 -11.90
CA LEU A 133 12.62 0.35 -12.29
C LEU A 133 13.31 -1.01 -12.24
N HIS A 134 14.43 -1.13 -12.92
CA HIS A 134 15.28 -2.32 -12.88
C HIS A 134 16.73 -1.95 -12.67
N ILE A 135 17.43 -2.70 -11.81
CA ILE A 135 18.89 -2.64 -11.61
C ILE A 135 19.50 -4.02 -11.81
N GLU A 136 20.70 -4.06 -12.37
CA GLU A 136 21.48 -5.29 -12.47
C GLU A 136 22.32 -5.47 -11.20
N ALA A 137 21.83 -6.23 -10.24
CA ALA A 137 22.49 -6.45 -8.97
C ALA A 137 22.23 -7.86 -8.43
N LYS A 138 23.17 -8.36 -7.61
CA LYS A 138 23.04 -9.67 -6.93
C LYS A 138 22.88 -9.45 -5.43
N ASN A 139 22.35 -10.49 -4.76
CA ASN A 139 22.16 -10.49 -3.31
C ASN A 139 21.35 -9.27 -2.82
N LEU A 140 20.23 -9.04 -3.48
CA LEU A 140 19.32 -7.95 -3.13
C LEU A 140 18.44 -8.35 -1.93
N PRO A 141 18.27 -7.47 -0.95
CA PRO A 141 17.29 -7.66 0.10
C PRO A 141 15.88 -7.45 -0.47
N VAL A 142 15.05 -8.49 -0.44
CA VAL A 142 13.70 -8.48 -1.00
C VAL A 142 12.68 -8.13 0.08
N MET A 143 11.74 -7.27 -0.25
CA MET A 143 10.64 -6.87 0.63
C MET A 143 9.75 -8.07 0.98
N PRO A 144 9.52 -8.36 2.28
CA PRO A 144 8.57 -9.40 2.67
C PRO A 144 7.15 -9.07 2.21
N GLN A 145 6.51 -10.02 1.55
CA GLN A 145 5.19 -9.88 0.96
C GLN A 145 4.26 -10.97 1.48
N ASN A 146 3.03 -10.61 1.82
CA ASN A 146 1.97 -11.55 2.17
C ASN A 146 0.74 -11.29 1.29
N PRO A 147 0.55 -12.04 0.21
CA PRO A 147 -0.57 -11.81 -0.72
C PRO A 147 -1.95 -12.07 -0.12
N ASN A 148 -2.02 -12.74 1.03
CA ASN A 148 -3.27 -13.06 1.73
C ASN A 148 -3.59 -12.03 2.85
N TYR A 149 -2.71 -11.07 3.11
CA TYR A 149 -2.98 -10.02 4.09
C TYR A 149 -4.01 -9.04 3.54
N ASN A 150 -5.09 -8.87 4.28
CA ASN A 150 -6.11 -7.88 4.01
C ASN A 150 -6.03 -6.79 5.10
N PRO A 151 -5.66 -5.55 4.75
CA PRO A 151 -5.51 -4.48 5.72
C PRO A 151 -6.86 -4.05 6.31
N GLU A 152 -6.93 -3.95 7.64
CA GLU A 152 -8.12 -3.53 8.37
C GLU A 152 -7.87 -2.21 9.11
N ILE A 153 -8.95 -1.44 9.33
CA ILE A 153 -8.88 -0.19 10.12
C ILE A 153 -8.48 -0.53 11.55
N GLY A 154 -7.45 0.16 12.06
CA GLY A 154 -6.86 -0.09 13.36
C GLY A 154 -5.59 -0.94 13.32
N ASP A 155 -5.26 -1.59 12.20
CA ASP A 155 -4.00 -2.30 12.04
C ASP A 155 -2.82 -1.36 12.20
N LEU A 156 -1.81 -1.80 12.96
CA LEU A 156 -0.58 -1.05 13.15
C LEU A 156 0.28 -1.12 11.90
N VAL A 157 0.78 0.05 11.46
CA VAL A 157 1.65 0.18 10.29
C VAL A 157 2.87 1.03 10.59
N LEU A 158 3.94 0.74 9.83
CA LEU A 158 5.20 1.49 9.84
C LEU A 158 5.45 2.00 8.42
N ALA A 159 5.64 3.30 8.28
CA ALA A 159 6.07 3.90 7.01
C ALA A 159 7.59 4.04 7.02
N ILE A 160 8.24 3.45 6.02
CA ILE A 160 9.71 3.40 5.86
C ILE A 160 10.09 4.14 4.59
N GLY A 161 11.02 5.06 4.68
CA GLY A 161 11.53 5.84 3.54
C GLY A 161 12.73 6.70 3.93
N ASN A 162 13.12 7.64 3.07
CA ASN A 162 14.23 8.57 3.31
C ASN A 162 13.76 10.03 3.17
N PRO A 163 13.05 10.57 4.16
CA PRO A 163 12.56 11.93 4.10
C PRO A 163 13.73 12.93 4.11
N TYR A 164 13.67 13.92 3.24
CA TYR A 164 14.64 15.02 3.17
C TYR A 164 16.11 14.58 3.03
N ASN A 165 16.38 13.37 2.56
CA ASN A 165 17.74 12.80 2.47
C ASN A 165 18.51 12.78 3.83
N LEU A 166 17.80 12.69 4.93
CA LEU A 166 18.40 12.64 6.28
C LEU A 166 18.79 11.21 6.71
N GLY A 167 18.66 10.24 5.81
CA GLY A 167 18.81 8.82 6.06
C GLY A 167 17.49 8.12 6.23
N GLN A 168 17.52 6.79 6.22
CA GLN A 168 16.31 5.97 6.36
C GLN A 168 15.59 6.27 7.67
N THR A 169 14.31 6.56 7.59
CA THR A 169 13.45 6.92 8.72
C THR A 169 12.23 6.01 8.75
N VAL A 170 11.78 5.71 9.96
CA VAL A 170 10.59 4.90 10.22
C VAL A 170 9.62 5.71 11.06
N THR A 171 8.41 5.90 10.58
CA THR A 171 7.30 6.47 11.35
C THR A 171 6.25 5.37 11.63
N LYS A 172 5.49 5.54 12.70
CA LYS A 172 4.49 4.58 13.17
C LYS A 172 3.10 5.21 13.18
N GLY A 173 2.11 4.45 12.80
CA GLY A 173 0.70 4.81 12.89
C GLY A 173 -0.20 3.58 12.79
N ILE A 174 -1.47 3.82 12.48
CA ILE A 174 -2.47 2.79 12.20
C ILE A 174 -3.10 3.03 10.82
N ILE A 175 -3.78 2.04 10.31
CA ILE A 175 -4.69 2.22 9.18
C ILE A 175 -5.91 2.97 9.69
N SER A 176 -6.08 4.21 9.25
CA SER A 176 -7.20 5.08 9.66
C SER A 176 -8.45 4.87 8.79
N ALA A 177 -8.25 4.53 7.52
CA ALA A 177 -9.32 4.17 6.58
C ALA A 177 -8.77 3.37 5.39
N THR A 178 -9.65 2.62 4.74
CA THR A 178 -9.39 1.92 3.47
C THR A 178 -10.39 2.37 2.41
N GLY A 179 -10.11 2.16 1.12
CA GLY A 179 -11.02 2.50 0.03
C GLY A 179 -11.26 4.00 -0.15
N ARG A 180 -10.27 4.85 0.18
CA ARG A 180 -10.34 6.30 -0.03
C ARG A 180 -10.11 6.61 -1.51
N SER A 181 -11.20 6.69 -2.28
CA SER A 181 -11.16 7.04 -3.70
C SER A 181 -11.40 8.53 -3.93
N GLY A 182 -11.00 9.02 -5.13
CA GLY A 182 -11.17 10.42 -5.51
C GLY A 182 -10.09 11.38 -5.00
N MET A 183 -9.10 10.91 -4.26
CA MET A 183 -8.04 11.74 -3.66
C MET A 183 -6.77 11.81 -4.51
N SER A 184 -6.65 11.02 -5.58
CA SER A 184 -5.58 11.16 -6.57
C SER A 184 -5.89 12.24 -7.59
N SER A 185 -4.86 12.78 -8.26
CA SER A 185 -5.00 13.71 -9.38
C SER A 185 -5.89 13.18 -10.52
N THR A 186 -6.11 11.86 -10.57
CA THR A 186 -6.96 11.17 -11.56
C THR A 186 -8.35 10.80 -11.02
N GLY A 187 -8.58 10.93 -9.71
CA GLY A 187 -9.84 10.58 -9.04
C GLY A 187 -10.20 9.09 -9.04
N ARG A 188 -9.28 8.21 -9.47
CA ARG A 188 -9.55 6.78 -9.76
C ARG A 188 -8.78 5.79 -8.89
N GLN A 189 -8.11 6.27 -7.86
CA GLN A 189 -7.26 5.42 -7.04
C GLN A 189 -7.83 5.28 -5.64
N ASP A 190 -7.88 4.06 -5.15
CA ASP A 190 -8.16 3.78 -3.76
C ASP A 190 -6.87 3.86 -2.95
N PHE A 191 -6.93 4.58 -1.84
CA PHE A 191 -5.81 4.72 -0.92
C PHE A 191 -6.10 4.05 0.41
N ILE A 192 -5.03 3.60 1.06
CA ILE A 192 -5.00 3.38 2.51
C ILE A 192 -4.67 4.72 3.15
N GLN A 193 -5.51 5.18 4.06
CA GLN A 193 -5.22 6.34 4.90
C GLN A 193 -4.56 5.87 6.20
N THR A 194 -3.51 6.57 6.63
CA THR A 194 -2.80 6.31 7.89
C THR A 194 -2.42 7.61 8.58
N ASP A 195 -2.23 7.59 9.88
CA ASP A 195 -1.65 8.67 10.67
C ASP A 195 -0.12 8.55 10.86
N ALA A 196 0.49 7.48 10.29
CA ALA A 196 1.95 7.41 10.17
C ALA A 196 2.45 8.57 9.31
N GLY A 197 3.40 9.36 9.81
CA GLY A 197 3.92 10.54 9.10
C GLY A 197 4.59 10.15 7.78
N ILE A 198 4.03 10.57 6.65
CA ILE A 198 4.60 10.42 5.31
C ILE A 198 4.86 11.83 4.78
N HIS A 199 6.10 12.11 4.43
CA HIS A 199 6.57 13.41 3.96
C HIS A 199 7.32 13.25 2.64
N GLU A 200 7.71 14.38 2.04
CA GLU A 200 8.57 14.41 0.86
C GLU A 200 9.84 13.58 1.09
N GLY A 201 10.19 12.70 0.13
CA GLY A 201 11.26 11.72 0.22
C GLY A 201 10.82 10.33 0.72
N ASN A 202 9.70 10.22 1.48
CA ASN A 202 9.11 8.91 1.81
C ASN A 202 8.30 8.32 0.66
N SER A 203 7.90 9.12 -0.33
CA SER A 203 7.18 8.67 -1.53
C SER A 203 7.93 7.55 -2.23
N GLY A 204 7.22 6.50 -2.61
CA GLY A 204 7.78 5.28 -3.19
C GLY A 204 8.34 4.28 -2.17
N GLY A 205 8.46 4.68 -0.90
CA GLY A 205 8.85 3.81 0.20
C GLY A 205 7.73 2.89 0.68
N ALA A 206 8.02 2.05 1.67
CA ALA A 206 7.13 1.01 2.12
C ALA A 206 6.22 1.46 3.26
N LEU A 207 4.94 1.10 3.18
CA LEU A 207 4.07 0.93 4.34
C LEU A 207 4.04 -0.56 4.67
N VAL A 208 4.45 -0.94 5.88
CA VAL A 208 4.51 -2.35 6.31
C VAL A 208 3.71 -2.57 7.60
N ASN A 209 3.24 -3.80 7.81
CA ASN A 209 2.57 -4.18 9.05
C ASN A 209 3.57 -4.45 10.20
N SER A 210 3.05 -4.82 11.38
CA SER A 210 3.86 -5.14 12.57
C SER A 210 4.79 -6.36 12.41
N ARG A 211 4.64 -7.16 11.34
CA ARG A 211 5.52 -8.28 10.98
C ARG A 211 6.58 -7.91 9.94
N GLY A 212 6.56 -6.65 9.43
CA GLY A 212 7.43 -6.18 8.36
C GLY A 212 7.00 -6.62 6.97
N GLU A 213 5.75 -7.04 6.78
CA GLU A 213 5.19 -7.42 5.48
C GLU A 213 4.58 -6.19 4.79
N LEU A 214 4.74 -6.09 3.46
CA LEU A 214 4.28 -4.97 2.66
C LEU A 214 2.75 -4.84 2.69
N VAL A 215 2.27 -3.66 3.04
CA VAL A 215 0.86 -3.25 3.05
C VAL A 215 0.54 -2.32 1.89
N GLY A 216 1.47 -1.45 1.54
CA GLY A 216 1.30 -0.48 0.47
C GLY A 216 2.55 0.35 0.19
N ILE A 217 2.44 1.26 -0.74
CA ILE A 217 3.49 2.20 -1.16
C ILE A 217 3.14 3.58 -0.64
N ASN A 218 4.02 4.18 0.14
CA ASN A 218 3.86 5.54 0.66
C ASN A 218 3.75 6.54 -0.50
N THR A 219 2.82 7.48 -0.43
CA THR A 219 2.75 8.60 -1.37
C THR A 219 2.46 9.91 -0.64
N SER A 220 3.23 10.94 -0.95
CA SER A 220 2.99 12.31 -0.48
C SER A 220 2.15 13.12 -1.45
N GLU A 221 1.93 12.60 -2.67
CA GLU A 221 1.11 13.27 -3.69
C GLU A 221 -0.36 12.87 -3.51
N PHE A 222 -1.09 13.63 -2.70
CA PHE A 222 -2.54 13.58 -2.69
C PHE A 222 -3.12 14.96 -2.99
N TYR A 223 -4.28 14.99 -3.62
CA TYR A 223 -4.94 16.22 -4.00
C TYR A 223 -5.76 16.76 -2.82
N SER A 224 -5.19 17.70 -2.05
CA SER A 224 -5.96 18.57 -1.15
C SER A 224 -6.25 19.87 -1.88
N GLY A 225 -7.52 20.20 -2.06
CA GLY A 225 -7.95 21.38 -2.83
C GLY A 225 -7.37 22.73 -2.37
N ASN A 226 -6.75 22.79 -1.19
CA ASN A 226 -6.25 24.03 -0.58
C ASN A 226 -4.76 24.04 -0.24
N HIS A 227 -3.97 23.03 -0.63
CA HIS A 227 -2.52 22.91 -0.30
C HIS A 227 -2.19 23.04 1.20
N GLU A 228 -3.12 22.87 2.10
CA GLU A 228 -2.86 22.87 3.52
C GLU A 228 -2.35 21.49 3.96
N LEU A 229 -1.18 21.49 4.61
CA LEU A 229 -0.61 20.32 5.26
C LEU A 229 -1.56 19.84 6.36
N THR A 230 -2.29 18.79 6.11
CA THR A 230 -3.19 18.19 7.10
C THR A 230 -2.38 17.24 7.97
N TYR A 231 -1.97 17.67 9.15
CA TYR A 231 -1.27 16.83 10.11
C TYR A 231 -2.09 15.57 10.47
N GLY A 232 -1.42 14.41 10.50
CA GLY A 232 -2.06 13.14 10.87
C GLY A 232 -2.89 12.50 9.76
N ILE A 233 -2.81 12.99 8.52
CA ILE A 233 -3.43 12.37 7.35
C ILE A 233 -2.36 12.11 6.30
N SER A 234 -2.06 10.84 6.08
CA SER A 234 -1.11 10.36 5.10
C SER A 234 -1.75 9.25 4.28
N PHE A 235 -1.19 8.95 3.11
CA PHE A 235 -1.75 7.98 2.18
C PHE A 235 -0.72 6.99 1.69
N ALA A 236 -1.20 5.78 1.38
CA ALA A 236 -0.42 4.75 0.70
C ALA A 236 -1.26 4.04 -0.36
N ILE A 237 -0.62 3.65 -1.45
CA ILE A 237 -1.21 2.86 -2.53
C ILE A 237 -1.27 1.41 -2.07
N PRO A 238 -2.45 0.74 -2.04
CA PRO A 238 -2.59 -0.62 -1.52
C PRO A 238 -1.75 -1.65 -2.29
N TYR A 239 -1.13 -2.58 -1.58
CA TYR A 239 -0.29 -3.62 -2.18
C TYR A 239 -1.01 -4.46 -3.25
N GLN A 240 -2.30 -4.73 -3.10
CA GLN A 240 -3.06 -5.50 -4.11
C GLN A 240 -3.11 -4.77 -5.46
N LEU A 241 -3.32 -3.45 -5.44
CA LEU A 241 -3.27 -2.61 -6.65
C LEU A 241 -1.85 -2.58 -7.24
N VAL A 242 -0.85 -2.39 -6.38
CA VAL A 242 0.58 -2.41 -6.74
C VAL A 242 0.96 -3.68 -7.47
N LYS A 243 0.58 -4.84 -6.92
CA LYS A 243 0.87 -6.16 -7.52
C LYS A 243 0.30 -6.31 -8.92
N HIS A 244 -0.94 -5.83 -9.14
CA HIS A 244 -1.58 -5.87 -10.46
C HIS A 244 -0.86 -4.96 -11.46
N VAL A 245 -0.63 -3.71 -11.09
CA VAL A 245 0.05 -2.71 -11.94
C VAL A 245 1.47 -3.14 -12.29
N MET A 246 2.25 -3.61 -11.29
CA MET A 246 3.61 -4.08 -11.50
C MET A 246 3.67 -5.23 -12.50
N ARG A 247 2.79 -6.24 -12.34
CA ARG A 247 2.73 -7.37 -13.29
C ARG A 247 2.49 -6.87 -14.71
N SER A 248 1.50 -6.00 -14.92
CA SER A 248 1.20 -5.45 -16.24
C SER A 248 2.38 -4.67 -16.83
N ILE A 249 3.09 -3.89 -16.00
CA ILE A 249 4.27 -3.16 -16.45
C ILE A 249 5.41 -4.09 -16.86
N ILE A 250 5.67 -5.17 -16.08
CA ILE A 250 6.74 -6.11 -16.40
C ILE A 250 6.41 -6.93 -17.66
N GLU A 251 5.14 -7.38 -17.81
CA GLU A 251 4.71 -8.21 -18.93
C GLU A 251 4.54 -7.40 -20.24
N ASP A 252 3.93 -6.21 -20.16
CA ASP A 252 3.47 -5.42 -21.32
C ASP A 252 4.21 -4.07 -21.47
N GLY A 253 5.10 -3.71 -20.55
CA GLY A 253 5.76 -2.39 -20.49
C GLY A 253 4.86 -1.25 -20.01
N ARG A 254 3.56 -1.51 -19.83
CA ARG A 254 2.53 -0.52 -19.47
C ARG A 254 1.28 -1.18 -18.88
N VAL A 255 0.44 -0.40 -18.25
CA VAL A 255 -0.87 -0.88 -17.78
C VAL A 255 -1.93 -0.69 -18.87
N ILE A 256 -2.46 -1.80 -19.36
CA ILE A 256 -3.52 -1.82 -20.37
C ILE A 256 -4.88 -1.80 -19.67
N ARG A 257 -5.72 -0.80 -19.98
CA ARG A 257 -7.04 -0.63 -19.36
C ARG A 257 -8.14 -0.63 -20.38
N GLY A 258 -9.25 -1.27 -20.05
CA GLY A 258 -10.48 -1.21 -20.83
C GLY A 258 -11.15 0.17 -20.76
N SER A 259 -11.84 0.55 -21.82
CA SER A 259 -12.59 1.79 -21.92
C SER A 259 -13.87 1.61 -22.72
N LEU A 260 -14.95 2.24 -22.26
CA LEU A 260 -16.17 2.43 -23.05
C LEU A 260 -16.10 3.66 -23.96
N GLY A 261 -15.20 4.61 -23.70
CA GLY A 261 -15.16 5.88 -24.40
C GLY A 261 -16.34 6.77 -24.02
N ILE A 262 -16.61 6.92 -22.73
CA ILE A 262 -17.68 7.77 -22.20
C ILE A 262 -17.16 8.66 -21.09
N GLU A 263 -17.83 9.82 -20.90
CA GLU A 263 -17.81 10.58 -19.65
C GLU A 263 -19.15 10.33 -18.95
N ALA A 264 -19.12 10.00 -17.69
CA ALA A 264 -20.30 9.65 -16.91
C ALA A 264 -20.22 10.22 -15.50
N GLU A 265 -21.35 10.35 -14.83
CA GLU A 265 -21.43 10.80 -13.43
C GLU A 265 -22.48 9.98 -12.68
N ASN A 266 -22.42 10.01 -11.35
CA ASN A 266 -23.50 9.44 -10.54
C ASN A 266 -24.77 10.26 -10.76
N LEU A 267 -25.90 9.59 -10.90
CA LEU A 267 -27.21 10.27 -11.00
C LEU A 267 -27.49 10.94 -9.64
N ASP A 268 -28.00 12.18 -9.71
CA ASP A 268 -28.44 12.90 -8.53
C ASP A 268 -29.49 12.07 -7.75
N PRO A 269 -29.32 11.88 -6.43
CA PRO A 269 -30.22 11.05 -5.63
C PRO A 269 -31.68 11.49 -5.65
N LEU A 270 -31.94 12.80 -5.81
CA LEU A 270 -33.30 13.33 -5.92
C LEU A 270 -33.93 12.96 -7.25
N LEU A 271 -33.18 13.10 -8.35
CA LEU A 271 -33.64 12.70 -9.69
C LEU A 271 -33.85 11.18 -9.75
N ALA A 272 -32.98 10.39 -9.12
CA ALA A 272 -33.14 8.95 -9.06
C ALA A 272 -34.47 8.55 -8.39
N ARG A 273 -34.81 9.20 -7.26
CA ARG A 273 -36.11 8.98 -6.58
C ARG A 273 -37.30 9.40 -7.42
N LEU A 274 -37.24 10.54 -8.08
CA LEU A 274 -38.31 11.02 -8.95
C LEU A 274 -38.59 10.07 -10.13
N TRP A 275 -37.58 9.33 -10.56
CA TRP A 275 -37.71 8.36 -11.67
C TRP A 275 -37.96 6.93 -11.16
N GLY A 276 -38.18 6.74 -9.86
CA GLY A 276 -38.42 5.42 -9.26
C GLY A 276 -37.20 4.49 -9.28
N LEU A 277 -36.02 5.07 -9.41
CA LEU A 277 -34.73 4.32 -9.41
C LEU A 277 -34.12 4.35 -8.04
N GLU A 278 -33.50 3.25 -7.63
CA GLU A 278 -32.69 3.27 -6.41
C GLU A 278 -31.43 4.12 -6.64
N ALA A 279 -31.19 5.09 -5.74
CA ALA A 279 -30.09 6.05 -5.86
C ALA A 279 -28.70 5.39 -5.97
N LYS A 280 -28.57 4.15 -5.49
CA LYS A 280 -27.34 3.38 -5.49
C LYS A 280 -26.94 2.77 -6.84
N ASN A 281 -27.84 2.74 -7.83
CA ASN A 281 -27.64 1.91 -9.03
C ASN A 281 -27.77 2.70 -10.34
N SER A 282 -27.40 3.98 -10.35
CA SER A 282 -27.65 4.81 -11.53
C SER A 282 -26.47 5.70 -11.88
N ILE A 283 -25.88 5.46 -13.03
CA ILE A 283 -24.79 6.24 -13.61
C ILE A 283 -25.29 6.81 -14.93
N VAL A 284 -25.26 8.14 -15.08
CA VAL A 284 -25.71 8.81 -16.29
C VAL A 284 -24.56 9.08 -17.25
N VAL A 285 -24.73 8.73 -18.51
CA VAL A 285 -23.79 9.01 -19.60
C VAL A 285 -23.93 10.49 -20.02
N LYS A 286 -22.87 11.28 -19.81
CA LYS A 286 -22.85 12.72 -20.15
C LYS A 286 -22.31 12.99 -21.53
N LYS A 287 -21.28 12.25 -21.93
CA LYS A 287 -20.64 12.41 -23.23
C LYS A 287 -20.12 11.08 -23.74
N ILE A 288 -20.09 10.94 -25.05
CA ILE A 288 -19.60 9.75 -25.75
C ILE A 288 -18.51 10.19 -26.71
N THR A 289 -17.38 9.50 -26.67
CA THR A 289 -16.28 9.72 -27.60
C THR A 289 -16.71 9.32 -29.01
N ALA A 290 -16.55 10.22 -29.98
CA ALA A 290 -16.86 9.95 -31.39
C ALA A 290 -16.02 8.77 -31.91
N GLY A 291 -16.68 7.81 -32.58
CA GLY A 291 -16.05 6.58 -33.06
C GLY A 291 -15.64 5.60 -31.93
N GLY A 292 -15.94 5.94 -30.67
CA GLY A 292 -15.59 5.11 -29.52
C GLY A 292 -16.44 3.85 -29.36
N PRO A 293 -16.04 2.94 -28.45
CA PRO A 293 -16.72 1.66 -28.19
C PRO A 293 -18.23 1.81 -27.91
N ALA A 294 -18.57 2.71 -26.97
CA ALA A 294 -19.95 2.96 -26.58
C ALA A 294 -20.82 3.47 -27.78
N GLN A 295 -20.26 4.39 -28.58
CA GLN A 295 -20.98 4.91 -29.74
C GLN A 295 -21.25 3.81 -30.77
N ARG A 296 -20.25 2.99 -31.10
CA ARG A 296 -20.40 1.85 -32.02
C ARG A 296 -21.42 0.82 -31.54
N ALA A 297 -21.58 0.66 -30.23
CA ALA A 297 -22.58 -0.22 -29.62
C ALA A 297 -23.97 0.43 -29.52
N GLY A 298 -24.16 1.67 -29.99
CA GLY A 298 -25.42 2.36 -29.93
C GLY A 298 -25.80 2.94 -28.58
N MET A 299 -24.83 3.23 -27.72
CA MET A 299 -25.04 4.00 -26.48
C MET A 299 -25.25 5.47 -26.81
N HIS A 300 -26.12 6.16 -26.07
CA HIS A 300 -26.46 7.55 -26.27
C HIS A 300 -26.23 8.37 -25.00
N LYS A 301 -26.05 9.67 -25.17
CA LYS A 301 -26.09 10.62 -24.06
C LYS A 301 -27.41 10.49 -23.31
N ASN A 302 -27.36 10.60 -21.97
CA ASN A 302 -28.45 10.43 -21.01
C ASN A 302 -28.94 8.97 -20.85
N ASP A 303 -28.28 7.97 -21.43
CA ASP A 303 -28.49 6.59 -21.00
C ASP A 303 -28.07 6.44 -19.52
N LEU A 304 -28.82 5.66 -18.76
CA LEU A 304 -28.43 5.28 -17.41
C LEU A 304 -27.85 3.87 -17.44
N ILE A 305 -26.62 3.73 -17.00
CA ILE A 305 -25.97 2.43 -16.86
C ILE A 305 -26.46 1.78 -15.56
N LEU A 306 -27.09 0.61 -15.68
CA LEU A 306 -27.62 -0.15 -14.55
C LEU A 306 -26.72 -1.33 -14.19
N LYS A 307 -26.21 -2.08 -15.22
CA LYS A 307 -25.40 -3.28 -14.99
C LYS A 307 -24.25 -3.38 -15.98
N ILE A 308 -23.15 -3.99 -15.53
CA ILE A 308 -21.99 -4.36 -16.33
C ILE A 308 -21.78 -5.86 -16.16
N ASN A 309 -21.86 -6.62 -17.26
CA ASN A 309 -21.77 -8.09 -17.28
C ASN A 309 -22.73 -8.78 -16.29
N GLY A 310 -23.92 -8.20 -16.08
CA GLY A 310 -24.95 -8.73 -15.18
C GLY A 310 -24.84 -8.27 -13.72
N GLU A 311 -23.74 -7.64 -13.33
CA GLU A 311 -23.55 -7.08 -12.00
C GLU A 311 -23.97 -5.62 -11.94
N ASP A 312 -24.59 -5.20 -10.84
CA ASP A 312 -25.09 -3.84 -10.66
C ASP A 312 -23.96 -2.79 -10.69
N ALA A 313 -24.22 -1.69 -11.39
CA ALA A 313 -23.35 -0.51 -11.45
C ALA A 313 -23.66 0.41 -10.27
N VAL A 314 -23.20 0.06 -9.07
CA VAL A 314 -23.56 0.69 -7.79
C VAL A 314 -23.21 2.18 -7.74
N ASN A 315 -22.05 2.55 -8.26
CA ASN A 315 -21.59 3.93 -8.41
C ASN A 315 -20.57 4.04 -9.52
N LEU A 316 -20.25 5.28 -9.92
CA LEU A 316 -19.34 5.56 -11.03
C LEU A 316 -17.96 4.93 -10.83
N ILE A 317 -17.40 5.00 -9.62
CA ILE A 317 -16.05 4.51 -9.33
C ILE A 317 -16.00 2.99 -9.54
N MET A 318 -16.91 2.25 -8.89
CA MET A 318 -16.98 0.78 -9.04
C MET A 318 -17.29 0.35 -10.47
N ALA A 319 -18.15 1.09 -11.18
CA ALA A 319 -18.45 0.79 -12.58
C ALA A 319 -17.24 1.00 -13.48
N MET A 320 -16.52 2.11 -13.30
CA MET A 320 -15.30 2.39 -14.07
C MET A 320 -14.19 1.38 -13.74
N ASP A 321 -14.05 0.97 -12.49
CA ASP A 321 -13.11 -0.07 -12.11
C ASP A 321 -13.43 -1.41 -12.81
N LYS A 322 -14.70 -1.84 -12.81
CA LYS A 322 -15.12 -3.03 -13.57
C LYS A 322 -14.78 -2.92 -15.06
N ILE A 323 -15.01 -1.77 -15.69
CA ILE A 323 -14.73 -1.54 -17.11
C ILE A 323 -13.23 -1.56 -17.39
N THR A 324 -12.43 -0.91 -16.56
CA THR A 324 -10.97 -0.84 -16.74
C THR A 324 -10.27 -2.19 -16.60
N ASN A 325 -10.86 -3.11 -15.84
CA ASN A 325 -10.37 -4.48 -15.66
C ASN A 325 -10.78 -5.44 -16.81
N ILE A 326 -11.67 -5.01 -17.73
CA ILE A 326 -12.01 -5.82 -18.92
C ILE A 326 -10.94 -5.62 -19.99
N LYS A 327 -10.39 -6.73 -20.49
CA LYS A 327 -9.36 -6.69 -21.53
C LYS A 327 -9.89 -5.99 -22.79
N PRO A 328 -9.18 -5.01 -23.36
CA PRO A 328 -9.51 -4.41 -24.67
C PRO A 328 -9.69 -5.49 -25.74
N GLY A 329 -10.67 -5.30 -26.64
CA GLY A 329 -11.06 -6.27 -27.65
C GLY A 329 -12.08 -7.31 -27.16
N SER A 330 -12.33 -7.43 -25.84
CA SER A 330 -13.38 -8.29 -25.30
C SER A 330 -14.75 -7.61 -25.37
N ASN A 331 -15.81 -8.40 -25.40
CA ASN A 331 -17.19 -7.90 -25.36
C ASN A 331 -17.67 -7.81 -23.91
N ALA A 332 -18.28 -6.67 -23.55
CA ALA A 332 -18.99 -6.46 -22.31
C ALA A 332 -20.48 -6.25 -22.56
N LYS A 333 -21.33 -6.86 -21.72
CA LYS A 333 -22.77 -6.64 -21.72
C LYS A 333 -23.10 -5.47 -20.80
N ILE A 334 -23.55 -4.35 -21.36
CA ILE A 334 -23.92 -3.17 -20.59
C ILE A 334 -25.43 -3.03 -20.61
N THR A 335 -26.08 -3.20 -19.45
CA THR A 335 -27.52 -2.95 -19.33
C THR A 335 -27.73 -1.47 -19.05
N ILE A 336 -28.52 -0.84 -19.90
CA ILE A 336 -28.87 0.58 -19.79
C ILE A 336 -30.37 0.77 -19.66
N LEU A 337 -30.79 1.88 -19.05
CA LEU A 337 -32.15 2.38 -19.09
C LEU A 337 -32.20 3.59 -20.04
N ARG A 338 -33.07 3.51 -21.04
CA ARG A 338 -33.32 4.57 -22.02
C ARG A 338 -34.81 4.79 -22.18
N GLN A 339 -35.31 5.99 -21.89
CA GLN A 339 -36.76 6.33 -21.99
C GLN A 339 -37.65 5.31 -21.24
N GLY A 340 -37.26 4.93 -20.02
CA GLY A 340 -38.01 3.98 -19.19
C GLY A 340 -37.95 2.51 -19.64
N LYS A 341 -37.13 2.16 -20.66
CA LYS A 341 -36.97 0.78 -21.14
C LYS A 341 -35.55 0.30 -20.95
N GLU A 342 -35.39 -0.87 -20.34
CA GLU A 342 -34.09 -1.53 -20.25
C GLU A 342 -33.65 -2.05 -21.62
N LYS A 343 -32.37 -1.88 -21.94
CA LYS A 343 -31.72 -2.40 -23.14
C LYS A 343 -30.34 -2.97 -22.74
N VAL A 344 -29.98 -4.08 -23.39
CA VAL A 344 -28.64 -4.66 -23.24
C VAL A 344 -27.84 -4.32 -24.50
N LEU A 345 -26.72 -3.64 -24.32
CA LEU A 345 -25.77 -3.32 -25.38
C LEU A 345 -24.55 -4.25 -25.23
N ASN A 346 -24.14 -4.86 -26.35
CA ASN A 346 -22.86 -5.60 -26.42
C ASN A 346 -21.81 -4.61 -26.89
N VAL A 347 -20.90 -4.24 -25.98
CA VAL A 347 -19.86 -3.24 -26.25
C VAL A 347 -18.52 -3.94 -26.35
N MET A 348 -17.86 -3.85 -27.50
CA MET A 348 -16.47 -4.25 -27.65
C MET A 348 -15.60 -3.21 -26.94
N ILE A 349 -15.01 -3.59 -25.82
CA ILE A 349 -14.18 -2.69 -25.00
C ILE A 349 -12.97 -2.21 -25.79
N GLY A 350 -12.76 -0.91 -25.83
CA GLY A 350 -11.56 -0.30 -26.38
C GLY A 350 -10.45 -0.19 -25.36
N GLU A 351 -9.25 0.18 -25.80
CA GLU A 351 -8.18 0.55 -24.90
C GLU A 351 -8.38 1.99 -24.42
N PHE A 352 -8.13 2.24 -23.14
CA PHE A 352 -8.14 3.59 -22.58
C PHE A 352 -6.93 4.37 -23.14
N GLN A 353 -7.19 5.33 -24.00
CA GLN A 353 -6.19 6.27 -24.52
C GLN A 353 -6.32 7.59 -23.75
N ARG A 354 -5.22 8.09 -23.26
CA ARG A 354 -5.14 9.40 -22.62
C ARG A 354 -4.50 10.42 -23.53
#